data_1bdc67e032bbc6d8518c4a2b27bc81d9
#
_entry.id   1bdc67e032bbc6d8518c4a2b27bc81d9
#
_cell.length_a   1.000
_cell.length_b   1.000
_cell.length_c   1.000
_cell.angle_alpha   90.00
_cell.angle_beta   90.00
_cell.angle_gamma   90.00
#
_symmetry.space_group_name_H-M   'P 1'
#
loop_
_entity.id
_entity.type
_entity.pdbx_description
1 polymer ?
#
loop_
_entity_poly.entity_id
_entity_poly.type
_entity_poly.pdbx_seq_one_letter_code
_entity_poly.pdbx_strand_id
1 'polypeptide(L)'
;MKTYSYETSGALFKRAAEVIPCGIYGHYSPVTCVPISHYPFFTARAQGSKFWDVDGNEFIDYMCAYGPMVLGYAHPAVDEAYQAQMKLADSVTGASARMVELAEYLVDLIPVADWAFFAKNGADVTNFAVMIARVATGRRKVIGIKGGYHGTSPWMMSAGHHGAIDDDFTHVIRIRWNDYDGLERAITENPGDVAAFIATPYHHPTFADSEMPADGYWQKVEQLLRKNGIVLIIDDVRCGFRLDMRGSNEYFGFKPDLICLCKAMANGYPISALVGTETLKTDAGRVFYTGSYWHSAGPMAAALACLKELKRIDAPKVMLEKGKKLLDGMVAIAKNHGYHLKATGAPSMPYLRTTDDESLMFHQQLCGECTRRGAYFTSHHNWFLSTAHTGEDIQRTWDILDDAFKAMKK
;
A
#
# COMPACT_ATOMS: atom_id res chain seq x y z
N MET A 1 -8.21 -22.74 -21.44
CA MET A 1 -7.64 -21.52 -22.08
C MET A 1 -6.20 -21.74 -22.51
N LYS A 2 -5.67 -20.96 -23.51
CA LYS A 2 -4.25 -20.99 -23.88
C LYS A 2 -3.42 -20.35 -22.76
N THR A 3 -2.31 -20.96 -22.40
CA THR A 3 -1.36 -20.42 -21.42
C THR A 3 -0.28 -19.59 -22.13
N TYR A 4 0.23 -18.58 -21.45
CA TYR A 4 1.25 -17.64 -21.96
C TYR A 4 2.65 -18.26 -21.96
N SER A 5 3.50 -17.83 -22.91
CA SER A 5 4.93 -18.04 -22.93
C SER A 5 5.67 -16.77 -22.54
N TYR A 6 6.85 -16.88 -21.95
CA TYR A 6 7.66 -15.79 -21.40
C TYR A 6 9.12 -15.85 -21.93
N GLU A 7 9.31 -16.16 -23.21
CA GLU A 7 10.64 -16.35 -23.80
C GLU A 7 11.48 -15.07 -23.79
N THR A 8 10.89 -13.95 -24.25
CA THR A 8 11.55 -12.64 -24.26
C THR A 8 11.83 -12.15 -22.84
N SER A 9 10.85 -12.32 -21.93
CA SER A 9 10.99 -12.00 -20.52
C SER A 9 12.14 -12.77 -19.86
N GLY A 10 12.25 -14.07 -20.16
CA GLY A 10 13.35 -14.92 -19.68
C GLY A 10 14.73 -14.51 -20.24
N ALA A 11 14.79 -14.14 -21.51
CA ALA A 11 16.03 -13.63 -22.12
C ALA A 11 16.48 -12.29 -21.51
N LEU A 12 15.54 -11.38 -21.27
CA LEU A 12 15.81 -10.11 -20.57
C LEU A 12 16.28 -10.33 -19.14
N PHE A 13 15.67 -11.30 -18.43
CA PHE A 13 16.07 -11.61 -17.07
C PHE A 13 17.51 -12.09 -16.96
N LYS A 14 17.98 -12.91 -17.90
CA LYS A 14 19.39 -13.34 -17.97
C LYS A 14 20.32 -12.12 -18.10
N ARG A 15 20.01 -11.17 -19.01
CA ARG A 15 20.79 -9.93 -19.17
C ARG A 15 20.73 -9.04 -17.93
N ALA A 16 19.55 -8.94 -17.31
CA ALA A 16 19.38 -8.15 -16.08
C ALA A 16 20.25 -8.70 -14.94
N ALA A 17 20.35 -10.03 -14.81
CA ALA A 17 21.14 -10.68 -13.76
C ALA A 17 22.66 -10.39 -13.87
N GLU A 18 23.15 -10.00 -15.05
CA GLU A 18 24.55 -9.62 -15.24
C GLU A 18 24.88 -8.20 -14.70
N VAL A 19 23.89 -7.31 -14.62
CA VAL A 19 24.12 -5.88 -14.35
C VAL A 19 23.26 -5.34 -13.19
N ILE A 20 22.28 -6.10 -12.73
CA ILE A 20 21.38 -5.73 -11.64
C ILE A 20 21.46 -6.82 -10.55
N PRO A 21 21.69 -6.47 -9.29
CA PRO A 21 21.66 -7.43 -8.20
C PRO A 21 20.37 -8.28 -8.22
N CYS A 22 20.50 -9.61 -8.30
CA CYS A 22 19.40 -10.57 -8.42
C CYS A 22 18.53 -10.41 -9.71
N GLY A 23 18.99 -9.66 -10.71
CA GLY A 23 18.24 -9.37 -11.94
C GLY A 23 17.10 -8.38 -11.75
N ILE A 24 16.19 -8.65 -10.82
CA ILE A 24 15.12 -7.76 -10.34
C ILE A 24 15.06 -7.87 -8.82
N TYR A 25 14.98 -6.75 -8.13
CA TYR A 25 14.96 -6.70 -6.67
C TYR A 25 13.63 -6.19 -6.09
N GLY A 26 13.48 -6.31 -4.76
CA GLY A 26 12.32 -5.84 -4.03
C GLY A 26 11.05 -6.64 -4.36
N HIS A 27 9.93 -5.98 -4.42
CA HIS A 27 8.62 -6.61 -4.66
C HIS A 27 8.50 -7.31 -6.02
N TYR A 28 9.30 -6.90 -7.00
CA TYR A 28 9.30 -7.46 -8.36
C TYR A 28 10.27 -8.63 -8.53
N SER A 29 11.00 -9.01 -7.48
CA SER A 29 11.95 -10.11 -7.54
C SER A 29 11.24 -11.43 -7.86
N PRO A 30 11.77 -12.23 -8.79
CA PRO A 30 11.21 -13.55 -9.12
C PRO A 30 11.09 -14.50 -7.92
N VAL A 31 11.92 -14.33 -6.90
CA VAL A 31 11.86 -15.16 -5.68
C VAL A 31 10.57 -14.99 -4.88
N THR A 32 9.79 -13.94 -5.12
CA THR A 32 8.47 -13.74 -4.52
C THR A 32 7.35 -14.39 -5.32
N CYS A 33 7.61 -14.84 -6.57
CA CYS A 33 6.66 -15.44 -7.48
C CYS A 33 6.92 -16.93 -7.58
N VAL A 34 6.08 -17.74 -6.98
CA VAL A 34 6.19 -19.21 -7.03
C VAL A 34 4.86 -19.77 -7.55
N PRO A 35 4.90 -20.58 -8.61
CA PRO A 35 6.06 -20.94 -9.45
C PRO A 35 6.51 -19.83 -10.39
N ILE A 36 7.79 -19.51 -10.42
CA ILE A 36 8.36 -18.40 -11.20
C ILE A 36 8.17 -18.54 -12.71
N SER A 37 8.07 -19.77 -13.23
CA SER A 37 7.81 -20.05 -14.65
C SER A 37 6.41 -19.61 -15.12
N HIS A 38 5.54 -19.17 -14.21
CA HIS A 38 4.16 -18.76 -14.50
C HIS A 38 3.98 -17.23 -14.52
N TYR A 39 5.06 -16.48 -14.29
CA TYR A 39 5.01 -15.01 -14.14
C TYR A 39 5.85 -14.28 -15.19
N PRO A 40 5.36 -13.16 -15.75
CA PRO A 40 6.18 -12.22 -16.51
C PRO A 40 7.04 -11.38 -15.56
N PHE A 41 8.22 -10.93 -16.01
CA PHE A 41 9.10 -10.08 -15.21
C PHE A 41 9.26 -8.67 -15.78
N PHE A 42 8.94 -8.47 -17.05
CA PHE A 42 9.13 -7.18 -17.73
C PHE A 42 7.85 -6.75 -18.44
N THR A 43 7.42 -5.53 -18.17
CA THR A 43 6.24 -4.92 -18.76
C THR A 43 6.65 -4.03 -19.93
N ALA A 44 5.92 -4.10 -21.04
CA ALA A 44 6.12 -3.25 -22.20
C ALA A 44 5.20 -2.02 -22.19
N ARG A 45 3.93 -2.18 -21.76
CA ARG A 45 2.94 -1.10 -21.69
C ARG A 45 1.83 -1.42 -20.71
N ALA A 46 1.10 -0.39 -20.28
CA ALA A 46 -0.06 -0.56 -19.41
C ALA A 46 -1.14 0.49 -19.73
N GLN A 47 -2.41 0.13 -19.55
CA GLN A 47 -3.56 1.02 -19.76
C GLN A 47 -4.80 0.52 -19.00
N GLY A 48 -5.51 1.40 -18.33
CA GLY A 48 -6.71 1.05 -17.56
C GLY A 48 -6.39 0.02 -16.47
N SER A 49 -7.12 -1.09 -16.47
CA SER A 49 -6.91 -2.21 -15.53
C SER A 49 -5.84 -3.22 -15.96
N LYS A 50 -5.14 -2.98 -17.09
CA LYS A 50 -4.33 -4.00 -17.76
C LYS A 50 -2.90 -3.54 -18.00
N PHE A 51 -1.99 -4.53 -18.05
CA PHE A 51 -0.66 -4.35 -18.63
C PHE A 51 -0.34 -5.44 -19.65
N TRP A 52 0.66 -5.19 -20.47
CA TRP A 52 1.22 -6.15 -21.43
C TRP A 52 2.70 -6.34 -21.15
N ASP A 53 3.11 -7.59 -21.08
CA ASP A 53 4.52 -7.92 -20.94
C ASP A 53 5.29 -7.74 -22.27
N VAL A 54 6.59 -7.96 -22.21
CA VAL A 54 7.49 -7.87 -23.40
C VAL A 54 7.30 -8.99 -24.41
N ASP A 55 6.58 -10.05 -24.05
CA ASP A 55 6.17 -11.13 -24.94
C ASP A 55 4.80 -10.86 -25.60
N GLY A 56 4.14 -9.73 -25.27
CA GLY A 56 2.86 -9.31 -25.80
C GLY A 56 1.64 -9.91 -25.10
N ASN A 57 1.82 -10.62 -24.01
CA ASN A 57 0.73 -11.19 -23.23
C ASN A 57 -0.02 -10.10 -22.46
N GLU A 58 -1.36 -10.14 -22.48
CA GLU A 58 -2.24 -9.19 -21.78
C GLU A 58 -2.66 -9.73 -20.41
N PHE A 59 -2.51 -8.94 -19.36
CA PHE A 59 -2.91 -9.26 -18.00
C PHE A 59 -3.92 -8.26 -17.46
N ILE A 60 -4.98 -8.74 -16.82
CA ILE A 60 -5.77 -7.96 -15.87
C ILE A 60 -4.94 -7.87 -14.59
N ASP A 61 -4.62 -6.65 -14.16
CA ASP A 61 -3.67 -6.43 -13.06
C ASP A 61 -4.37 -6.19 -11.72
N TYR A 62 -4.32 -7.20 -10.87
CA TYR A 62 -4.80 -7.07 -9.48
C TYR A 62 -3.71 -6.69 -8.47
N MET A 63 -2.50 -6.38 -8.94
CA MET A 63 -1.47 -5.79 -8.08
C MET A 63 -1.46 -4.27 -8.14
N CYS A 64 -1.96 -3.67 -9.24
CA CYS A 64 -2.04 -2.22 -9.40
C CYS A 64 -0.72 -1.50 -9.03
N ALA A 65 0.42 -2.04 -9.50
CA ALA A 65 1.78 -1.63 -9.13
C ALA A 65 2.02 -1.60 -7.60
N TYR A 66 1.47 -2.56 -6.86
CA TYR A 66 1.46 -2.63 -5.38
C TYR A 66 0.70 -1.47 -4.71
N GLY A 67 -0.38 -1.03 -5.37
CA GLY A 67 -1.38 -0.15 -4.82
C GLY A 67 -1.48 1.28 -5.36
N PRO A 68 -0.49 1.87 -6.07
CA PRO A 68 -0.63 3.24 -6.59
C PRO A 68 -1.74 3.40 -7.64
N MET A 69 -1.95 2.44 -8.54
CA MET A 69 -2.82 2.57 -9.72
C MET A 69 -4.30 2.48 -9.37
N VAL A 70 -4.81 3.47 -8.64
CA VAL A 70 -6.18 3.51 -8.11
C VAL A 70 -7.22 3.88 -9.18
N LEU A 71 -6.85 4.74 -10.14
CA LEU A 71 -7.67 5.10 -11.30
C LEU A 71 -7.37 4.22 -12.54
N GLY A 72 -6.39 3.31 -12.43
CA GLY A 72 -5.86 2.54 -13.54
C GLY A 72 -4.69 3.24 -14.24
N TYR A 73 -4.03 2.49 -15.11
CA TYR A 73 -2.85 2.94 -15.86
C TYR A 73 -3.22 4.00 -16.92
N ALA A 74 -2.31 4.93 -17.16
CA ALA A 74 -2.44 5.97 -18.20
C ALA A 74 -3.78 6.73 -18.11
N HIS A 75 -4.15 7.17 -16.90
CA HIS A 75 -5.40 7.91 -16.70
C HIS A 75 -5.28 9.33 -17.25
N PRO A 76 -6.09 9.73 -18.26
CA PRO A 76 -5.87 10.99 -18.98
C PRO A 76 -5.79 12.22 -18.10
N ALA A 77 -6.74 12.40 -17.17
CA ALA A 77 -6.79 13.61 -16.33
C ALA A 77 -5.54 13.76 -15.44
N VAL A 78 -4.94 12.64 -15.00
CA VAL A 78 -3.74 12.65 -14.17
C VAL A 78 -2.50 12.92 -15.01
N ASP A 79 -2.38 12.21 -16.14
CA ASP A 79 -1.23 12.32 -17.03
C ASP A 79 -1.17 13.69 -17.72
N GLU A 80 -2.30 14.24 -18.13
CA GLU A 80 -2.39 15.59 -18.71
C GLU A 80 -1.99 16.68 -17.70
N ALA A 81 -2.43 16.57 -16.44
CA ALA A 81 -2.05 17.50 -15.39
C ALA A 81 -0.56 17.46 -15.11
N TYR A 82 0.03 16.26 -15.03
CA TYR A 82 1.47 16.07 -14.91
C TYR A 82 2.22 16.70 -16.07
N GLN A 83 1.86 16.34 -17.31
CA GLN A 83 2.53 16.83 -18.52
C GLN A 83 2.41 18.36 -18.70
N ALA A 84 1.27 18.93 -18.35
CA ALA A 84 1.08 20.38 -18.38
C ALA A 84 2.01 21.10 -17.40
N GLN A 85 2.15 20.56 -16.19
CA GLN A 85 3.07 21.11 -15.19
C GLN A 85 4.54 20.96 -15.61
N MET A 86 4.92 19.82 -16.20
CA MET A 86 6.30 19.58 -16.69
C MET A 86 6.74 20.59 -17.74
N LYS A 87 5.82 21.10 -18.58
CA LYS A 87 6.11 22.14 -19.58
C LYS A 87 6.41 23.50 -18.95
N LEU A 88 6.00 23.73 -17.70
CA LEU A 88 6.26 24.97 -16.98
C LEU A 88 7.54 24.86 -16.14
N ALA A 89 7.54 23.95 -15.19
CA ALA A 89 8.67 23.65 -14.31
C ALA A 89 8.35 22.38 -13.51
N ASP A 90 9.38 21.62 -13.11
CA ASP A 90 9.24 20.49 -12.20
C ASP A 90 10.16 20.65 -10.98
N SER A 91 11.39 20.16 -11.06
CA SER A 91 12.38 20.27 -9.97
C SER A 91 13.22 21.53 -10.18
N VAL A 92 12.94 22.54 -9.41
CA VAL A 92 13.63 23.85 -9.44
C VAL A 92 14.02 24.28 -8.02
N THR A 93 14.85 25.32 -7.89
CA THR A 93 15.35 25.77 -6.59
C THR A 93 14.24 26.25 -5.64
N GLY A 94 13.20 26.87 -6.15
CA GLY A 94 12.04 27.35 -5.37
C GLY A 94 10.87 26.36 -5.42
N ALA A 95 9.99 26.40 -4.43
CA ALA A 95 8.75 25.62 -4.43
C ALA A 95 7.76 26.18 -5.48
N SER A 96 6.99 25.27 -6.11
CA SER A 96 5.88 25.64 -6.99
C SER A 96 4.63 26.02 -6.19
N ALA A 97 3.76 26.86 -6.75
CA ALA A 97 2.42 27.12 -6.20
C ALA A 97 1.59 25.81 -6.05
N ARG A 98 1.86 24.77 -6.84
CA ARG A 98 1.22 23.45 -6.70
C ARG A 98 1.40 22.83 -5.33
N MET A 99 2.51 23.14 -4.63
CA MET A 99 2.73 22.69 -3.26
C MET A 99 1.70 23.27 -2.30
N VAL A 100 1.39 24.56 -2.42
CA VAL A 100 0.39 25.23 -1.59
C VAL A 100 -1.01 24.71 -1.92
N GLU A 101 -1.36 24.66 -3.21
CA GLU A 101 -2.67 24.16 -3.66
C GLU A 101 -2.95 22.71 -3.19
N LEU A 102 -1.94 21.84 -3.23
CA LEU A 102 -2.08 20.47 -2.75
C LEU A 102 -2.21 20.40 -1.23
N ALA A 103 -1.44 21.23 -0.50
CA ALA A 103 -1.56 21.31 0.96
C ALA A 103 -2.94 21.78 1.39
N GLU A 104 -3.45 22.87 0.79
CA GLU A 104 -4.80 23.39 1.02
C GLU A 104 -5.86 22.32 0.72
N TYR A 105 -5.72 21.61 -0.41
CA TYR A 105 -6.66 20.57 -0.78
C TYR A 105 -6.67 19.39 0.21
N LEU A 106 -5.50 18.96 0.72
CA LEU A 106 -5.43 17.89 1.70
C LEU A 106 -6.00 18.32 3.06
N VAL A 107 -5.75 19.55 3.49
CA VAL A 107 -6.30 20.11 4.73
C VAL A 107 -7.83 20.26 4.64
N ASP A 108 -8.37 20.65 3.49
CA ASP A 108 -9.83 20.71 3.28
C ASP A 108 -10.46 19.30 3.23
N LEU A 109 -9.75 18.33 2.67
CA LEU A 109 -10.25 16.98 2.45
C LEU A 109 -10.24 16.12 3.73
N ILE A 110 -9.20 16.24 4.56
CA ILE A 110 -8.91 15.33 5.70
C ILE A 110 -9.20 16.06 7.02
N PRO A 111 -10.26 15.71 7.76
CA PRO A 111 -10.75 16.50 8.91
C PRO A 111 -9.75 16.69 10.05
N VAL A 112 -8.78 15.80 10.21
CA VAL A 112 -7.73 15.89 11.26
C VAL A 112 -6.48 16.63 10.80
N ALA A 113 -6.43 17.06 9.52
CA ALA A 113 -5.27 17.72 8.95
C ALA A 113 -5.36 19.24 9.08
N ASP A 114 -4.42 19.85 9.79
CA ASP A 114 -4.24 21.31 9.86
C ASP A 114 -3.05 21.79 9.02
N TRP A 115 -2.20 20.85 8.56
CA TRP A 115 -1.03 21.11 7.71
C TRP A 115 -0.64 19.87 6.91
N ALA A 116 0.17 20.07 5.86
CA ALA A 116 0.72 19.01 5.04
C ALA A 116 2.22 19.24 4.76
N PHE A 117 2.97 18.14 4.63
CA PHE A 117 4.37 18.08 4.23
C PHE A 117 4.51 17.03 3.12
N PHE A 118 5.42 17.25 2.14
CA PHE A 118 5.55 16.39 0.97
C PHE A 118 6.93 15.77 0.83
N ALA A 119 6.95 14.52 0.40
CA ALA A 119 8.16 13.76 0.04
C ALA A 119 7.86 12.85 -1.16
N LYS A 120 8.60 11.74 -1.33
CA LYS A 120 8.43 10.86 -2.51
C LYS A 120 7.90 9.48 -2.16
N ASN A 121 8.40 8.85 -1.10
CA ASN A 121 8.04 7.49 -0.72
C ASN A 121 7.30 7.46 0.62
N GLY A 122 6.57 6.37 0.89
CA GLY A 122 5.97 6.15 2.20
C GLY A 122 6.99 6.15 3.34
N ALA A 123 8.19 5.58 3.10
CA ALA A 123 9.28 5.57 4.08
C ALA A 123 9.73 6.98 4.49
N ASP A 124 9.71 7.94 3.59
CA ASP A 124 10.10 9.33 3.90
C ASP A 124 9.16 9.91 4.96
N VAL A 125 7.85 9.80 4.74
CA VAL A 125 6.84 10.40 5.64
C VAL A 125 6.65 9.61 6.93
N THR A 126 6.82 8.28 6.94
CA THR A 126 6.79 7.50 8.18
C THR A 126 7.98 7.79 9.07
N ASN A 127 9.18 7.96 8.50
CA ASN A 127 10.36 8.44 9.24
C ASN A 127 10.13 9.82 9.81
N PHE A 128 9.67 10.76 8.99
CA PHE A 128 9.44 12.13 9.41
C PHE A 128 8.42 12.19 10.55
N ALA A 129 7.32 11.42 10.46
CA ALA A 129 6.31 11.33 11.52
C ALA A 129 6.90 10.91 12.87
N VAL A 130 7.79 9.92 12.87
CA VAL A 130 8.47 9.49 14.11
C VAL A 130 9.44 10.54 14.63
N MET A 131 10.18 11.22 13.74
CA MET A 131 11.07 12.31 14.16
C MET A 131 10.30 13.45 14.82
N ILE A 132 9.14 13.84 14.24
CA ILE A 132 8.24 14.85 14.84
C ILE A 132 7.77 14.40 16.22
N ALA A 133 7.29 13.17 16.35
CA ALA A 133 6.81 12.64 17.62
C ALA A 133 7.90 12.67 18.71
N ARG A 134 9.14 12.33 18.35
CA ARG A 134 10.29 12.43 19.26
C ARG A 134 10.61 13.87 19.67
N VAL A 135 10.54 14.83 18.76
CA VAL A 135 10.77 16.26 19.07
C VAL A 135 9.64 16.78 19.96
N ALA A 136 8.39 16.52 19.63
CA ALA A 136 7.21 16.99 20.35
C ALA A 136 7.14 16.45 21.79
N THR A 137 7.56 15.21 22.00
CA THR A 137 7.46 14.55 23.30
C THR A 137 8.74 14.58 24.12
N GLY A 138 9.90 14.80 23.49
CA GLY A 138 11.22 14.62 24.12
C GLY A 138 11.56 13.18 24.44
N ARG A 139 10.82 12.20 23.92
CA ARG A 139 10.92 10.77 24.24
C ARG A 139 11.56 10.00 23.08
N ARG A 140 12.01 8.77 23.34
CA ARG A 140 12.85 8.01 22.40
C ARG A 140 12.14 6.85 21.71
N LYS A 141 11.32 6.09 22.48
CA LYS A 141 10.78 4.80 22.03
C LYS A 141 9.56 4.94 21.15
N VAL A 142 9.42 4.01 20.20
CA VAL A 142 8.27 3.90 19.32
C VAL A 142 7.68 2.50 19.45
N ILE A 143 6.37 2.43 19.63
CA ILE A 143 5.62 1.17 19.60
C ILE A 143 5.11 0.95 18.18
N GLY A 144 5.30 -0.25 17.64
CA GLY A 144 4.76 -0.68 16.35
C GLY A 144 4.20 -2.10 16.40
N ILE A 145 3.61 -2.55 15.33
CA ILE A 145 2.98 -3.87 15.22
C ILE A 145 3.98 -4.91 14.69
N LYS A 146 3.99 -6.12 15.26
CA LYS A 146 4.75 -7.26 14.73
C LYS A 146 4.26 -7.61 13.34
N GLY A 147 5.18 -7.72 12.36
CA GLY A 147 4.84 -7.96 10.96
C GLY A 147 4.30 -6.73 10.22
N GLY A 148 4.21 -5.56 10.87
CA GLY A 148 3.92 -4.28 10.21
C GLY A 148 5.09 -3.83 9.34
N TYR A 149 4.78 -3.26 8.18
CA TYR A 149 5.76 -2.67 7.26
C TYR A 149 5.51 -1.17 7.12
N HIS A 150 6.51 -0.36 7.47
CA HIS A 150 6.43 1.10 7.44
C HIS A 150 7.55 1.75 6.60
N GLY A 151 8.19 0.97 5.74
CA GLY A 151 9.27 1.43 4.87
C GLY A 151 10.59 0.71 5.13
N THR A 152 11.66 1.23 4.52
CA THR A 152 12.97 0.55 4.43
C THR A 152 14.01 1.08 5.41
N SER A 153 13.63 1.93 6.35
CA SER A 153 14.57 2.35 7.40
C SER A 153 14.90 1.19 8.33
N PRO A 154 16.17 1.00 8.73
CA PRO A 154 16.58 -0.16 9.52
C PRO A 154 15.71 -0.41 10.74
N TRP A 155 15.42 0.62 11.54
CA TRP A 155 14.58 0.53 12.74
C TRP A 155 13.10 0.15 12.49
N MET A 156 12.62 0.26 11.25
CA MET A 156 11.27 -0.17 10.84
C MET A 156 11.22 -1.62 10.36
N MET A 157 12.35 -2.23 10.06
CA MET A 157 12.43 -3.61 9.59
C MET A 157 12.21 -4.62 10.73
N SER A 158 12.05 -5.88 10.37
CA SER A 158 11.98 -6.97 11.35
C SER A 158 13.36 -7.33 11.87
N ALA A 159 13.46 -7.76 13.12
CA ALA A 159 14.71 -8.30 13.66
C ALA A 159 15.19 -9.48 12.80
N GLY A 160 16.48 -9.55 12.55
CA GLY A 160 17.10 -10.55 11.66
C GLY A 160 17.03 -10.21 10.16
N HIS A 161 16.52 -9.04 9.79
CA HIS A 161 16.59 -8.57 8.41
C HIS A 161 18.04 -8.30 7.99
N HIS A 162 18.44 -8.82 6.81
CA HIS A 162 19.79 -8.59 6.30
C HIS A 162 20.10 -7.09 6.14
N GLY A 163 21.18 -6.63 6.75
CA GLY A 163 21.61 -5.24 6.73
C GLY A 163 21.08 -4.38 7.89
N ALA A 164 20.21 -4.91 8.75
CA ALA A 164 19.86 -4.30 10.03
C ALA A 164 20.71 -4.92 11.16
N ILE A 165 21.00 -4.13 12.19
CA ILE A 165 21.72 -4.55 13.37
C ILE A 165 20.83 -4.43 14.61
N ASP A 166 21.19 -5.12 15.72
CA ASP A 166 20.35 -5.12 16.93
C ASP A 166 20.16 -3.70 17.51
N ASP A 167 21.16 -2.83 17.38
CA ASP A 167 21.08 -1.45 17.83
C ASP A 167 20.00 -0.62 17.12
N ASP A 168 19.65 -0.95 15.88
CA ASP A 168 18.55 -0.31 15.13
C ASP A 168 17.20 -0.48 15.84
N PHE A 169 17.05 -1.53 16.63
CA PHE A 169 15.81 -1.88 17.33
C PHE A 169 15.76 -1.47 18.79
N THR A 170 16.83 -0.89 19.33
CA THR A 170 16.96 -0.51 20.77
C THR A 170 15.79 0.35 21.27
N HIS A 171 15.24 1.19 20.40
CA HIS A 171 14.14 2.10 20.72
C HIS A 171 12.81 1.70 20.06
N VAL A 172 12.65 0.44 19.64
CA VAL A 172 11.45 -0.07 18.99
C VAL A 172 10.82 -1.18 19.82
N ILE A 173 9.57 -0.98 20.21
CA ILE A 173 8.78 -1.99 20.92
C ILE A 173 7.79 -2.57 19.92
N ARG A 174 7.68 -3.90 19.81
CA ARG A 174 6.75 -4.58 18.89
C ARG A 174 5.70 -5.34 19.69
N ILE A 175 4.43 -4.99 19.48
CA ILE A 175 3.26 -5.68 20.05
C ILE A 175 2.49 -6.44 18.98
N ARG A 176 1.57 -7.33 19.36
CA ARG A 176 0.68 -8.00 18.42
C ARG A 176 -0.42 -7.05 17.97
N TRP A 177 -0.97 -7.30 16.80
CA TRP A 177 -2.18 -6.62 16.34
C TRP A 177 -3.38 -6.96 17.25
N ASN A 178 -4.29 -6.04 17.45
CA ASN A 178 -5.45 -6.16 18.35
C ASN A 178 -5.11 -6.45 19.84
N ASP A 179 -3.84 -6.35 20.25
CA ASP A 179 -3.37 -6.57 21.61
C ASP A 179 -3.35 -5.26 22.41
N TYR A 180 -4.56 -4.83 22.85
CA TYR A 180 -4.69 -3.61 23.68
C TYR A 180 -3.92 -3.73 25.00
N ASP A 181 -4.00 -4.89 25.68
CA ASP A 181 -3.31 -5.13 26.94
C ASP A 181 -1.78 -5.11 26.77
N GLY A 182 -1.30 -5.61 25.62
CA GLY A 182 0.10 -5.52 25.23
C GLY A 182 0.56 -4.08 25.01
N LEU A 183 -0.30 -3.23 24.44
CA LEU A 183 -0.02 -1.80 24.30
C LEU A 183 0.06 -1.11 25.65
N GLU A 184 -0.90 -1.37 26.54
CA GLU A 184 -0.91 -0.80 27.90
C GLU A 184 0.30 -1.24 28.71
N ARG A 185 0.68 -2.52 28.68
CA ARG A 185 1.93 -3.02 29.30
C ARG A 185 3.16 -2.32 28.74
N ALA A 186 3.29 -2.23 27.40
CA ALA A 186 4.43 -1.57 26.76
C ALA A 186 4.60 -0.12 27.21
N ILE A 187 3.52 0.60 27.45
CA ILE A 187 3.52 1.98 27.96
C ILE A 187 3.93 1.97 29.45
N THR A 188 3.33 1.10 30.25
CA THR A 188 3.55 1.03 31.71
C THR A 188 4.99 0.62 32.06
N GLU A 189 5.58 -0.29 31.30
CA GLU A 189 6.96 -0.74 31.48
C GLU A 189 8.01 0.27 30.96
N ASN A 190 7.56 1.31 30.23
CA ASN A 190 8.42 2.36 29.67
C ASN A 190 7.89 3.78 30.02
N PRO A 191 7.76 4.10 31.32
CA PRO A 191 7.11 5.33 31.77
C PRO A 191 7.88 6.56 31.27
N GLY A 192 7.17 7.46 30.57
CA GLY A 192 7.74 8.71 30.06
C GLY A 192 8.78 8.56 28.93
N ASP A 193 8.96 7.38 28.32
CA ASP A 193 9.95 7.14 27.27
C ASP A 193 9.34 6.77 25.89
N VAL A 194 8.01 6.56 25.80
CA VAL A 194 7.31 6.26 24.55
C VAL A 194 6.87 7.55 23.87
N ALA A 195 7.44 7.83 22.69
CA ALA A 195 7.13 8.99 21.87
C ALA A 195 5.87 8.78 21.01
N ALA A 196 5.75 7.62 20.38
CA ALA A 196 4.69 7.33 19.42
C ALA A 196 4.24 5.86 19.42
N PHE A 197 3.02 5.66 18.98
CA PHE A 197 2.51 4.40 18.45
C PHE A 197 2.26 4.56 16.94
N ILE A 198 2.88 3.70 16.13
CA ILE A 198 2.70 3.67 14.67
C ILE A 198 2.07 2.35 14.23
N ALA A 199 0.99 2.44 13.46
CA ALA A 199 0.32 1.27 12.89
C ALA A 199 -0.38 1.61 11.58
N THR A 200 -0.69 0.58 10.78
CA THR A 200 -1.63 0.68 9.65
C THR A 200 -3.07 0.65 10.15
N PRO A 201 -4.06 1.18 9.40
CA PRO A 201 -5.47 1.20 9.83
C PRO A 201 -6.06 -0.17 10.17
N TYR A 202 -5.61 -1.22 9.49
CA TYR A 202 -5.80 -2.63 9.83
C TYR A 202 -4.56 -3.43 9.45
N HIS A 203 -4.36 -4.60 10.03
CA HIS A 203 -3.16 -5.39 9.79
C HIS A 203 -3.27 -6.16 8.48
N HIS A 204 -2.31 -5.98 7.60
CA HIS A 204 -2.23 -6.63 6.29
C HIS A 204 -0.81 -7.16 6.03
N PRO A 205 -0.43 -8.26 6.70
CA PRO A 205 0.90 -8.86 6.57
C PRO A 205 1.07 -9.51 5.19
N THR A 206 2.29 -9.95 4.90
CA THR A 206 2.56 -10.82 3.76
C THR A 206 2.42 -12.28 4.17
N PHE A 207 2.00 -13.17 3.24
CA PHE A 207 1.80 -14.61 3.45
C PHE A 207 0.80 -14.98 4.57
N ALA A 208 -0.06 -14.09 4.98
CA ALA A 208 -1.04 -14.34 6.02
C ALA A 208 -2.32 -13.52 5.83
N ASP A 209 -3.39 -13.94 6.50
CA ASP A 209 -4.68 -13.25 6.49
C ASP A 209 -4.54 -11.81 6.96
N SER A 210 -5.26 -10.90 6.32
CA SER A 210 -5.45 -9.54 6.84
C SER A 210 -6.39 -9.56 8.04
N GLU A 211 -6.09 -8.75 9.05
CA GLU A 211 -6.87 -8.68 10.28
C GLU A 211 -7.44 -7.27 10.48
N MET A 212 -8.78 -7.18 10.50
CA MET A 212 -9.47 -5.92 10.81
C MET A 212 -9.30 -5.56 12.30
N PRO A 213 -9.40 -4.27 12.67
CA PRO A 213 -9.41 -3.91 14.09
C PRO A 213 -10.64 -4.52 14.78
N ALA A 214 -10.44 -5.00 16.01
CA ALA A 214 -11.55 -5.44 16.86
C ALA A 214 -12.48 -4.26 17.19
N ASP A 215 -13.72 -4.55 17.50
CA ASP A 215 -14.73 -3.53 17.83
C ASP A 215 -14.23 -2.60 18.94
N GLY A 216 -14.23 -1.30 18.67
CA GLY A 216 -13.77 -0.29 19.61
C GLY A 216 -12.24 -0.26 19.86
N TYR A 217 -11.44 -1.05 19.14
CA TYR A 217 -9.98 -1.08 19.31
C TYR A 217 -9.35 0.32 19.16
N TRP A 218 -9.61 0.99 18.06
CA TRP A 218 -9.01 2.29 17.79
C TRP A 218 -9.43 3.39 18.77
N GLN A 219 -10.69 3.39 19.21
CA GLN A 219 -11.18 4.35 20.20
C GLN A 219 -10.50 4.16 21.56
N LYS A 220 -10.27 2.91 21.97
CA LYS A 220 -9.51 2.59 23.19
C LYS A 220 -8.04 2.98 23.07
N VAL A 221 -7.42 2.66 21.94
CA VAL A 221 -6.02 3.05 21.63
C VAL A 221 -5.87 4.56 21.68
N GLU A 222 -6.72 5.32 20.99
CA GLU A 222 -6.70 6.79 21.00
C GLU A 222 -6.77 7.34 22.44
N GLN A 223 -7.71 6.88 23.25
CA GLN A 223 -7.87 7.33 24.64
C GLN A 223 -6.62 7.03 25.49
N LEU A 224 -6.06 5.81 25.37
CA LEU A 224 -4.86 5.41 26.10
C LEU A 224 -3.65 6.28 25.75
N LEU A 225 -3.43 6.51 24.45
CA LEU A 225 -2.30 7.29 23.96
C LEU A 225 -2.41 8.77 24.38
N ARG A 226 -3.60 9.38 24.25
CA ARG A 226 -3.87 10.76 24.73
C ARG A 226 -3.61 10.91 26.22
N LYS A 227 -4.07 9.96 27.05
CA LYS A 227 -3.84 9.97 28.51
C LYS A 227 -2.35 9.98 28.85
N ASN A 228 -1.51 9.34 28.03
CA ASN A 228 -0.08 9.20 28.25
C ASN A 228 0.77 10.23 27.48
N GLY A 229 0.16 11.12 26.69
CA GLY A 229 0.85 12.09 25.84
C GLY A 229 1.75 11.40 24.81
N ILE A 230 1.25 10.35 24.15
CA ILE A 230 1.92 9.57 23.11
C ILE A 230 1.28 9.90 21.77
N VAL A 231 2.08 10.20 20.74
CA VAL A 231 1.63 10.55 19.41
C VAL A 231 1.08 9.32 18.69
N LEU A 232 -0.15 9.40 18.17
CA LEU A 232 -0.75 8.37 17.31
C LEU A 232 -0.43 8.66 15.85
N ILE A 233 0.39 7.80 15.24
CA ILE A 233 0.77 7.86 13.82
C ILE A 233 0.03 6.76 13.06
N ILE A 234 -0.74 7.11 12.05
CA ILE A 234 -1.35 6.15 11.13
C ILE A 234 -0.59 6.13 9.82
N ASP A 235 -0.05 4.96 9.49
CA ASP A 235 0.50 4.66 8.19
C ASP A 235 -0.63 4.27 7.23
N ASP A 236 -1.18 5.26 6.57
CA ASP A 236 -2.25 5.12 5.58
C ASP A 236 -1.73 5.02 4.13
N VAL A 237 -0.44 4.76 3.97
CA VAL A 237 0.24 4.64 2.66
C VAL A 237 -0.43 3.60 1.75
N ARG A 238 -0.96 2.52 2.31
CA ARG A 238 -1.60 1.45 1.53
C ARG A 238 -3.13 1.59 1.47
N CYS A 239 -3.77 1.99 2.56
CA CYS A 239 -5.23 2.05 2.68
C CYS A 239 -5.81 3.42 2.28
N GLY A 240 -5.05 4.48 2.35
CA GLY A 240 -5.47 5.85 2.07
C GLY A 240 -6.16 5.99 0.71
N PHE A 241 -7.28 6.70 0.70
CA PHE A 241 -8.15 6.92 -0.46
C PHE A 241 -8.79 5.63 -1.05
N ARG A 242 -8.70 4.50 -0.32
CA ARG A 242 -9.31 3.21 -0.70
C ARG A 242 -10.48 2.80 0.19
N LEU A 243 -10.52 3.30 1.44
CA LEU A 243 -11.58 3.04 2.40
C LEU A 243 -12.50 4.24 2.56
N ASP A 244 -11.92 5.42 2.71
CA ASP A 244 -12.60 6.72 2.75
C ASP A 244 -11.67 7.78 2.13
N MET A 245 -12.25 8.77 1.43
CA MET A 245 -11.49 9.87 0.85
C MET A 245 -10.87 10.80 1.90
N ARG A 246 -11.42 10.79 3.11
CA ARG A 246 -10.99 11.65 4.24
C ARG A 246 -9.94 10.99 5.14
N GLY A 247 -9.41 9.83 4.72
CA GLY A 247 -8.47 9.00 5.48
C GLY A 247 -9.14 7.75 6.07
N SER A 248 -8.35 6.68 6.20
CA SER A 248 -8.89 5.41 6.73
C SER A 248 -9.31 5.50 8.21
N ASN A 249 -8.83 6.50 8.95
CA ASN A 249 -9.27 6.80 10.31
C ASN A 249 -10.76 7.17 10.37
N GLU A 250 -11.31 7.85 9.35
CA GLU A 250 -12.74 8.15 9.26
C GLU A 250 -13.58 6.88 9.07
N TYR A 251 -13.08 5.93 8.26
CA TYR A 251 -13.73 4.63 8.06
C TYR A 251 -13.84 3.83 9.37
N PHE A 252 -12.85 3.92 10.26
CA PHE A 252 -12.80 3.22 11.55
C PHE A 252 -13.23 4.07 12.74
N GLY A 253 -13.50 5.36 12.56
CA GLY A 253 -14.05 6.27 13.57
C GLY A 253 -13.10 6.62 14.71
N PHE A 254 -11.85 7.06 14.41
CA PHE A 254 -10.88 7.54 15.41
C PHE A 254 -10.06 8.73 14.88
N LYS A 255 -9.31 9.40 15.77
CA LYS A 255 -8.56 10.62 15.44
C LYS A 255 -7.06 10.45 15.72
N PRO A 256 -6.23 10.21 14.70
CA PRO A 256 -4.78 10.21 14.85
C PRO A 256 -4.22 11.65 14.93
N ASP A 257 -2.96 11.76 15.39
CA ASP A 257 -2.22 13.02 15.38
C ASP A 257 -1.50 13.26 14.05
N LEU A 258 -1.04 12.18 13.40
CA LEU A 258 -0.31 12.19 12.13
C LEU A 258 -0.83 11.08 11.20
N ILE A 259 -0.99 11.40 9.90
CA ILE A 259 -1.35 10.43 8.86
C ILE A 259 -0.31 10.48 7.74
N CYS A 260 0.28 9.32 7.43
CA CYS A 260 1.22 9.13 6.33
C CYS A 260 0.46 8.66 5.08
N LEU A 261 0.57 9.40 3.97
CA LEU A 261 -0.11 9.15 2.70
C LEU A 261 0.92 8.96 1.56
N CYS A 262 0.61 8.09 0.58
CA CYS A 262 1.42 7.89 -0.62
C CYS A 262 0.57 7.19 -1.71
N LYS A 263 1.15 6.29 -2.47
CA LYS A 263 0.54 5.35 -3.44
C LYS A 263 -0.68 5.90 -4.19
N ALA A 264 -1.89 5.64 -3.69
CA ALA A 264 -3.15 6.04 -4.34
C ALA A 264 -3.28 7.56 -4.54
N MET A 265 -2.50 8.37 -3.84
CA MET A 265 -2.58 9.83 -3.86
C MET A 265 -2.37 10.44 -5.25
N ALA A 266 -1.51 9.84 -6.09
CA ALA A 266 -1.12 10.39 -7.39
C ALA A 266 -1.14 9.39 -8.54
N ASN A 267 -1.86 8.28 -8.41
CA ASN A 267 -2.03 7.26 -9.46
C ASN A 267 -0.72 6.83 -10.13
N GLY A 268 0.36 6.60 -9.31
CA GLY A 268 1.66 6.11 -9.78
C GLY A 268 2.75 7.16 -9.88
N TYR A 269 2.45 8.45 -9.88
CA TYR A 269 3.47 9.48 -9.81
C TYR A 269 4.08 9.55 -8.40
N PRO A 270 5.43 9.65 -8.27
CA PRO A 270 6.11 9.52 -6.98
C PRO A 270 5.92 10.75 -6.11
N ILE A 271 5.01 10.65 -5.16
CA ILE A 271 4.76 11.65 -4.11
C ILE A 271 4.18 10.97 -2.87
N SER A 272 4.55 11.47 -1.71
CA SER A 272 3.95 11.16 -0.42
C SER A 272 3.64 12.43 0.35
N ALA A 273 2.69 12.34 1.27
CA ALA A 273 2.35 13.43 2.17
C ALA A 273 2.28 12.95 3.62
N LEU A 274 2.74 13.78 4.54
CA LEU A 274 2.43 13.69 5.95
C LEU A 274 1.46 14.83 6.27
N VAL A 275 0.31 14.49 6.84
CA VAL A 275 -0.63 15.48 7.36
C VAL A 275 -0.74 15.32 8.87
N GLY A 276 -1.00 16.41 9.58
CA GLY A 276 -1.03 16.38 11.04
C GLY A 276 -1.85 17.49 11.66
N THR A 277 -2.08 17.34 12.97
CA THR A 277 -2.81 18.31 13.79
C THR A 277 -1.98 19.57 14.09
N GLU A 278 -2.64 20.71 14.33
CA GLU A 278 -1.99 21.99 14.63
C GLU A 278 -1.01 21.91 15.80
N THR A 279 -1.28 21.04 16.78
CA THR A 279 -0.41 20.84 17.96
C THR A 279 1.00 20.39 17.61
N LEU A 280 1.20 19.69 16.47
CA LEU A 280 2.50 19.18 16.03
C LEU A 280 3.17 20.03 14.95
N LYS A 281 2.51 21.08 14.44
CA LYS A 281 3.00 21.91 13.33
C LYS A 281 4.33 22.59 13.62
N THR A 282 4.45 23.18 14.80
CA THR A 282 5.68 23.85 15.22
C THR A 282 6.84 22.86 15.35
N ASP A 283 6.61 21.68 15.92
CA ASP A 283 7.64 20.66 16.07
C ASP A 283 8.03 20.05 14.71
N ALA A 284 7.08 19.90 13.80
CA ALA A 284 7.36 19.50 12.42
C ALA A 284 8.31 20.50 11.73
N GLY A 285 8.10 21.81 11.94
CA GLY A 285 8.98 22.86 11.41
C GLY A 285 10.38 22.89 12.01
N ARG A 286 10.59 22.32 13.19
CA ARG A 286 11.91 22.23 13.85
C ARG A 286 12.79 21.10 13.31
N VAL A 287 12.20 20.11 12.69
CA VAL A 287 12.96 18.96 12.15
C VAL A 287 13.48 19.33 10.76
N PHE A 288 14.79 19.45 10.61
CA PHE A 288 15.40 19.59 9.29
C PHE A 288 15.32 18.24 8.56
N TYR A 289 14.39 18.15 7.58
CA TYR A 289 14.16 16.94 6.81
C TYR A 289 13.81 17.31 5.37
N THR A 290 14.65 16.89 4.41
CA THR A 290 14.56 17.33 3.02
C THR A 290 15.12 16.31 2.04
N GLY A 291 14.71 16.42 0.78
CA GLY A 291 15.23 15.65 -0.36
C GLY A 291 15.13 16.47 -1.64
N SER A 292 16.10 16.35 -2.53
CA SER A 292 16.24 17.18 -3.74
C SER A 292 14.99 17.19 -4.64
N TYR A 293 14.22 16.10 -4.67
CA TYR A 293 13.05 15.94 -5.53
C TYR A 293 11.72 16.15 -4.81
N TRP A 294 11.73 16.49 -3.52
CA TRP A 294 10.49 16.53 -2.74
C TRP A 294 9.58 17.68 -3.13
N HIS A 295 10.14 18.73 -3.73
CA HIS A 295 9.40 19.89 -4.24
C HIS A 295 9.04 19.77 -5.74
N SER A 296 9.23 18.60 -6.39
CA SER A 296 8.84 18.40 -7.78
C SER A 296 7.38 18.70 -8.01
N ALA A 297 7.09 19.62 -8.91
CA ALA A 297 5.75 20.16 -9.14
C ALA A 297 4.86 19.23 -9.98
N GLY A 298 5.44 18.46 -10.90
CA GLY A 298 4.71 17.51 -11.74
C GLY A 298 3.90 16.48 -10.94
N PRO A 299 4.51 15.73 -10.00
CA PRO A 299 3.77 14.82 -9.13
C PRO A 299 2.72 15.49 -8.24
N MET A 300 2.92 16.78 -7.85
CA MET A 300 1.92 17.54 -7.09
C MET A 300 0.69 17.85 -7.94
N ALA A 301 0.89 18.23 -9.22
CA ALA A 301 -0.19 18.44 -10.16
C ALA A 301 -0.95 17.13 -10.44
N ALA A 302 -0.24 16.03 -10.61
CA ALA A 302 -0.82 14.70 -10.76
C ALA A 302 -1.66 14.31 -9.53
N ALA A 303 -1.16 14.56 -8.32
CA ALA A 303 -1.87 14.28 -7.06
C ALA A 303 -3.17 15.08 -6.95
N LEU A 304 -3.14 16.37 -7.24
CA LEU A 304 -4.34 17.21 -7.26
C LEU A 304 -5.40 16.70 -8.24
N ALA A 305 -5.00 16.33 -9.47
CA ALA A 305 -5.91 15.79 -10.47
C ALA A 305 -6.46 14.41 -10.03
N CYS A 306 -5.60 13.55 -9.50
CA CYS A 306 -5.98 12.23 -9.01
C CYS A 306 -7.00 12.33 -7.87
N LEU A 307 -6.71 13.11 -6.83
CA LEU A 307 -7.58 13.24 -5.66
C LEU A 307 -8.94 13.86 -6.01
N LYS A 308 -8.97 14.86 -6.90
CA LYS A 308 -10.21 15.45 -7.40
C LYS A 308 -11.05 14.42 -8.17
N GLU A 309 -10.41 13.62 -9.01
CA GLU A 309 -11.09 12.57 -9.78
C GLU A 309 -11.61 11.46 -8.86
N LEU A 310 -10.81 10.98 -7.89
CA LEU A 310 -11.23 9.98 -6.90
C LEU A 310 -12.47 10.45 -6.12
N LYS A 311 -12.47 11.73 -5.68
CA LYS A 311 -13.61 12.33 -4.97
C LYS A 311 -14.83 12.43 -5.89
N ARG A 312 -14.65 12.84 -7.16
CA ARG A 312 -15.73 13.01 -8.14
C ARG A 312 -16.50 11.72 -8.41
N ILE A 313 -15.80 10.58 -8.47
CA ILE A 313 -16.40 9.27 -8.82
C ILE A 313 -16.73 8.42 -7.58
N ASP A 314 -16.53 8.91 -6.38
CA ASP A 314 -16.66 8.14 -5.12
C ASP A 314 -15.83 6.83 -5.18
N ALA A 315 -14.55 6.98 -5.49
CA ALA A 315 -13.65 5.86 -5.79
C ALA A 315 -13.58 4.78 -4.70
N PRO A 316 -13.58 5.10 -3.39
CA PRO A 316 -13.61 4.07 -2.35
C PRO A 316 -14.82 3.15 -2.49
N LYS A 317 -16.02 3.70 -2.66
CA LYS A 317 -17.25 2.93 -2.86
C LYS A 317 -17.16 2.04 -4.09
N VAL A 318 -16.73 2.61 -5.23
CA VAL A 318 -16.57 1.85 -6.50
C VAL A 318 -15.62 0.68 -6.33
N MET A 319 -14.47 0.88 -5.67
CA MET A 319 -13.48 -0.19 -5.46
C MET A 319 -13.99 -1.26 -4.48
N LEU A 320 -14.68 -0.88 -3.41
CA LEU A 320 -15.28 -1.82 -2.45
C LEU A 320 -16.36 -2.69 -3.11
N GLU A 321 -17.24 -2.11 -3.91
CA GLU A 321 -18.30 -2.83 -4.63
C GLU A 321 -17.72 -3.80 -5.67
N LYS A 322 -16.74 -3.36 -6.47
CA LYS A 322 -16.06 -4.22 -7.45
C LYS A 322 -15.29 -5.34 -6.79
N GLY A 323 -14.60 -5.05 -5.69
CA GLY A 323 -13.87 -6.05 -4.92
C GLY A 323 -14.80 -7.10 -4.34
N LYS A 324 -15.91 -6.68 -3.73
CA LYS A 324 -16.90 -7.62 -3.22
C LYS A 324 -17.44 -8.54 -4.32
N LYS A 325 -17.82 -7.96 -5.47
CA LYS A 325 -18.31 -8.73 -6.61
C LYS A 325 -17.28 -9.76 -7.10
N LEU A 326 -16.02 -9.34 -7.25
CA LEU A 326 -14.93 -10.24 -7.65
C LEU A 326 -14.81 -11.42 -6.69
N LEU A 327 -14.72 -11.14 -5.40
CA LEU A 327 -14.49 -12.14 -4.35
C LEU A 327 -15.66 -13.11 -4.21
N ASP A 328 -16.89 -12.63 -4.22
CA ASP A 328 -18.09 -13.47 -4.11
C ASP A 328 -18.11 -14.52 -5.25
N GLY A 329 -17.79 -14.12 -6.49
CA GLY A 329 -17.69 -15.04 -7.63
C GLY A 329 -16.52 -16.02 -7.52
N MET A 330 -15.35 -15.55 -7.08
CA MET A 330 -14.18 -16.43 -6.90
C MET A 330 -14.44 -17.52 -5.85
N VAL A 331 -15.07 -17.16 -4.72
CA VAL A 331 -15.44 -18.12 -3.66
C VAL A 331 -16.46 -19.13 -4.18
N ALA A 332 -17.46 -18.70 -4.94
CA ALA A 332 -18.47 -19.59 -5.52
C ALA A 332 -17.85 -20.57 -6.53
N ILE A 333 -16.95 -20.10 -7.40
CA ILE A 333 -16.24 -20.94 -8.38
C ILE A 333 -15.38 -21.99 -7.67
N ALA A 334 -14.59 -21.59 -6.69
CA ALA A 334 -13.76 -22.51 -5.92
C ALA A 334 -14.58 -23.63 -5.29
N LYS A 335 -15.73 -23.28 -4.69
CA LYS A 335 -16.68 -24.24 -4.09
C LYS A 335 -17.16 -25.27 -5.12
N ASN A 336 -17.48 -24.85 -6.35
CA ASN A 336 -17.90 -25.76 -7.43
C ASN A 336 -16.80 -26.77 -7.82
N HIS A 337 -15.52 -26.43 -7.57
CA HIS A 337 -14.38 -27.32 -7.76
C HIS A 337 -14.01 -28.13 -6.52
N GLY A 338 -14.73 -27.95 -5.40
CA GLY A 338 -14.44 -28.66 -4.14
C GLY A 338 -13.36 -28.02 -3.29
N TYR A 339 -13.05 -26.73 -3.52
CA TYR A 339 -12.08 -25.94 -2.74
C TYR A 339 -12.75 -24.83 -1.97
N HIS A 340 -12.12 -24.41 -0.87
CA HIS A 340 -12.60 -23.29 -0.05
C HIS A 340 -11.63 -22.14 -0.13
N LEU A 341 -12.09 -21.00 -0.62
CA LEU A 341 -11.34 -19.73 -0.59
C LEU A 341 -11.85 -18.85 0.55
N LYS A 342 -10.92 -18.25 1.27
CA LYS A 342 -11.17 -17.25 2.31
C LYS A 342 -10.60 -15.92 1.88
N ALA A 343 -11.46 -14.90 1.79
CA ALA A 343 -11.05 -13.52 1.59
C ALA A 343 -10.99 -12.79 2.93
N THR A 344 -9.93 -12.00 3.15
CA THR A 344 -9.73 -11.20 4.36
C THR A 344 -9.30 -9.78 4.00
N GLY A 345 -9.47 -8.83 4.93
CA GLY A 345 -9.25 -7.41 4.70
C GLY A 345 -10.41 -6.73 3.97
N ALA A 346 -10.23 -5.47 3.58
CA ALA A 346 -11.23 -4.72 2.85
C ALA A 346 -11.37 -5.24 1.40
N PRO A 347 -12.58 -5.30 0.82
CA PRO A 347 -12.78 -5.75 -0.56
C PRO A 347 -12.01 -4.94 -1.62
N SER A 348 -11.71 -3.67 -1.36
CA SER A 348 -10.84 -2.84 -2.24
C SER A 348 -9.37 -3.26 -2.22
N MET A 349 -8.97 -4.06 -1.21
CA MET A 349 -7.59 -4.46 -0.97
C MET A 349 -7.55 -5.85 -0.29
N PRO A 350 -8.11 -6.89 -0.91
CA PRO A 350 -8.30 -8.20 -0.29
C PRO A 350 -7.01 -9.03 -0.27
N TYR A 351 -6.87 -9.87 0.75
CA TYR A 351 -6.03 -11.05 0.70
C TYR A 351 -6.94 -12.28 0.57
N LEU A 352 -6.70 -13.11 -0.44
CA LEU A 352 -7.45 -14.32 -0.71
C LEU A 352 -6.51 -15.52 -0.63
N ARG A 353 -6.91 -16.59 0.04
CA ARG A 353 -6.17 -17.85 0.07
C ARG A 353 -7.09 -19.06 0.14
N THR A 354 -6.54 -20.22 -0.19
CA THR A 354 -7.19 -21.52 0.03
C THR A 354 -7.09 -21.88 1.51
N THR A 355 -8.21 -22.27 2.14
CA THR A 355 -8.24 -22.55 3.59
C THR A 355 -7.64 -23.89 3.97
N ASP A 356 -7.66 -24.85 3.05
CA ASP A 356 -7.20 -26.23 3.29
C ASP A 356 -5.70 -26.40 2.90
N ASP A 357 -4.97 -25.29 2.77
CA ASP A 357 -3.55 -25.25 2.39
C ASP A 357 -2.75 -24.43 3.41
N GLU A 358 -2.32 -25.08 4.48
CA GLU A 358 -1.46 -24.45 5.50
C GLU A 358 -0.08 -24.04 4.95
N SER A 359 0.41 -24.76 3.93
CA SER A 359 1.70 -24.49 3.30
C SER A 359 1.70 -23.32 2.34
N LEU A 360 0.53 -22.84 1.91
CA LEU A 360 0.31 -21.88 0.84
C LEU A 360 0.84 -22.32 -0.54
N MET A 361 1.32 -23.55 -0.69
CA MET A 361 1.89 -24.05 -1.96
C MET A 361 0.81 -24.24 -3.03
N PHE A 362 -0.36 -24.78 -2.65
CA PHE A 362 -1.49 -24.88 -3.57
C PHE A 362 -2.00 -23.49 -3.98
N HIS A 363 -2.10 -22.56 -3.01
CA HIS A 363 -2.49 -21.20 -3.30
C HIS A 363 -1.50 -20.49 -4.25
N GLN A 364 -0.20 -20.69 -4.05
CA GLN A 364 0.84 -20.17 -4.95
C GLN A 364 0.71 -20.74 -6.36
N GLN A 365 0.45 -22.04 -6.47
CA GLN A 365 0.20 -22.71 -7.75
C GLN A 365 -1.05 -22.11 -8.43
N LEU A 366 -2.14 -21.94 -7.70
CA LEU A 366 -3.39 -21.34 -8.22
C LEU A 366 -3.18 -19.92 -8.76
N CYS A 367 -2.48 -19.07 -8.00
CA CYS A 367 -2.14 -17.71 -8.46
C CYS A 367 -1.29 -17.74 -9.73
N GLY A 368 -0.32 -18.66 -9.82
CA GLY A 368 0.51 -18.87 -11.01
C GLY A 368 -0.31 -19.34 -12.21
N GLU A 369 -1.23 -20.30 -12.01
CA GLU A 369 -2.11 -20.79 -13.07
C GLU A 369 -3.08 -19.71 -13.58
N CYS A 370 -3.58 -18.83 -12.70
CA CYS A 370 -4.37 -17.68 -13.12
C CYS A 370 -3.52 -16.67 -13.89
N THR A 371 -2.32 -16.38 -13.42
CA THR A 371 -1.41 -15.41 -14.06
C THR A 371 -1.05 -15.85 -15.47
N ARG A 372 -0.64 -17.11 -15.68
CA ARG A 372 -0.32 -17.60 -17.04
C ARG A 372 -1.52 -17.69 -17.99
N ARG A 373 -2.73 -17.34 -17.55
CA ARG A 373 -3.98 -17.22 -18.34
C ARG A 373 -4.48 -15.79 -18.47
N GLY A 374 -3.79 -14.82 -17.85
CA GLY A 374 -4.06 -13.39 -18.02
C GLY A 374 -4.76 -12.69 -16.87
N ALA A 375 -4.82 -13.28 -15.66
CA ALA A 375 -5.20 -12.59 -14.44
C ALA A 375 -4.01 -12.56 -13.49
N TYR A 376 -3.37 -11.41 -13.33
CA TYR A 376 -2.13 -11.27 -12.57
C TYR A 376 -2.41 -11.17 -11.08
N PHE A 377 -2.09 -12.23 -10.36
CA PHE A 377 -2.15 -12.34 -8.92
C PHE A 377 -0.79 -12.66 -8.32
N THR A 378 -0.55 -12.25 -7.08
CA THR A 378 0.55 -12.77 -6.27
C THR A 378 -0.02 -13.48 -5.03
N SER A 379 0.65 -14.55 -4.60
CA SER A 379 0.21 -15.36 -3.47
C SER A 379 0.63 -14.82 -2.11
N HIS A 380 1.67 -14.00 -2.09
CA HIS A 380 2.31 -13.52 -0.85
C HIS A 380 1.77 -12.18 -0.35
N HIS A 381 1.03 -11.45 -1.19
CA HIS A 381 0.59 -10.08 -0.92
C HIS A 381 -0.91 -9.94 -1.11
N ASN A 382 -1.55 -9.00 -0.41
CA ASN A 382 -2.92 -8.62 -0.73
C ASN A 382 -3.00 -8.03 -2.15
N TRP A 383 -4.15 -8.20 -2.79
CA TRP A 383 -4.44 -7.64 -4.10
C TRP A 383 -5.05 -6.24 -3.98
N PHE A 384 -5.29 -5.60 -5.11
CA PHE A 384 -5.87 -4.27 -5.16
C PHE A 384 -6.91 -4.17 -6.27
N LEU A 385 -8.01 -3.52 -5.98
CA LEU A 385 -8.94 -3.05 -6.99
C LEU A 385 -8.59 -1.62 -7.39
N SER A 386 -8.77 -1.32 -8.67
CA SER A 386 -8.80 0.04 -9.19
C SER A 386 -10.19 0.37 -9.72
N THR A 387 -10.48 1.64 -9.89
CA THR A 387 -11.75 2.06 -10.50
C THR A 387 -11.84 1.68 -11.99
N ALA A 388 -10.70 1.36 -12.61
CA ALA A 388 -10.62 0.95 -14.01
C ALA A 388 -11.05 -0.50 -14.25
N HIS A 389 -11.03 -1.39 -13.25
CA HIS A 389 -11.52 -2.77 -13.43
C HIS A 389 -12.99 -2.75 -13.89
N THR A 390 -13.28 -3.37 -15.02
CA THR A 390 -14.63 -3.42 -15.60
C THR A 390 -15.39 -4.67 -15.14
N GLY A 391 -16.70 -4.70 -15.43
CA GLY A 391 -17.49 -5.93 -15.22
C GLY A 391 -17.02 -7.09 -16.12
N GLU A 392 -16.49 -6.78 -17.31
CA GLU A 392 -15.90 -7.75 -18.24
C GLU A 392 -14.57 -8.30 -17.71
N ASP A 393 -13.70 -7.46 -17.12
CA ASP A 393 -12.48 -7.92 -16.47
C ASP A 393 -12.78 -8.89 -15.32
N ILE A 394 -13.79 -8.60 -14.51
CA ILE A 394 -14.22 -9.46 -13.40
C ILE A 394 -14.74 -10.80 -13.96
N GLN A 395 -15.59 -10.77 -14.98
CA GLN A 395 -16.11 -12.00 -15.61
C GLN A 395 -14.97 -12.85 -16.20
N ARG A 396 -14.05 -12.22 -16.95
CA ARG A 396 -12.90 -12.90 -17.51
C ARG A 396 -12.00 -13.51 -16.42
N THR A 397 -11.87 -12.83 -15.29
CA THR A 397 -11.11 -13.37 -14.13
C THR A 397 -11.76 -14.61 -13.56
N TRP A 398 -13.10 -14.64 -13.47
CA TRP A 398 -13.84 -15.83 -13.05
C TRP A 398 -13.66 -17.00 -14.01
N ASP A 399 -13.72 -16.75 -15.33
CA ASP A 399 -13.49 -17.77 -16.34
C ASP A 399 -12.06 -18.32 -16.29
N ILE A 400 -11.06 -17.45 -16.04
CA ILE A 400 -9.66 -17.84 -15.83
C ILE A 400 -9.51 -18.71 -14.60
N LEU A 401 -10.14 -18.35 -13.49
CA LEU A 401 -10.07 -19.11 -12.25
C LEU A 401 -10.69 -20.51 -12.40
N ASP A 402 -11.83 -20.59 -13.08
CA ASP A 402 -12.51 -21.86 -13.39
C ASP A 402 -11.61 -22.79 -14.24
N ASP A 403 -10.95 -22.24 -15.27
CA ASP A 403 -10.02 -22.99 -16.12
C ASP A 403 -8.73 -23.40 -15.37
N ALA A 404 -8.22 -22.55 -14.47
CA ALA A 404 -7.09 -22.85 -13.62
C ALA A 404 -7.39 -24.03 -12.69
N PHE A 405 -8.53 -24.03 -12.00
CA PHE A 405 -8.93 -25.18 -11.17
C PHE A 405 -9.08 -26.47 -11.96
N LYS A 406 -9.63 -26.43 -13.19
CA LYS A 406 -9.70 -27.60 -14.08
C LYS A 406 -8.33 -28.14 -14.42
N ALA A 407 -7.36 -27.28 -14.68
CA ALA A 407 -6.00 -27.68 -15.01
C ALA A 407 -5.24 -28.28 -13.81
N MET A 408 -5.53 -27.83 -12.58
CA MET A 408 -4.89 -28.31 -11.36
C MET A 408 -5.44 -29.65 -10.87
N LYS A 409 -6.60 -30.10 -11.37
CA LYS A 409 -7.21 -31.41 -11.03
C LYS A 409 -6.59 -32.59 -11.80
N LYS A 410 -5.73 -32.33 -12.77
CA LYS A 410 -5.05 -33.34 -13.58
C LYS A 410 -3.71 -33.72 -12.98
#